data_94fd29179f96710480e30975219cca36
#
_entry.id   94fd29179f96710480e30975219cca36
#
_cell.length_a   1.000
_cell.length_b   1.000
_cell.length_c   1.000
_cell.angle_alpha   90.00
_cell.angle_beta   90.00
_cell.angle_gamma   90.00
#
_symmetry.space_group_name_H-M   'P 1'
#
loop_
_entity.id
_entity.type
_entity.pdbx_description
1 polymer ?
#
loop_
_entity_poly.entity_id
_entity_poly.type
_entity_poly.pdbx_seq_one_letter_code
_entity_poly.pdbx_strand_id
1 'polypeptide(L)'
;LVPAAAQMHSLSREQMIKYTQQNPFERFPDGRPKVPDALLEKLRGMSAEEVLSIVRKGYANQYADGFQVLNPGKNLVGRAMTLQLMPLRPDVGDVDQKDWRDKHNGARLSHQTALDMLQKGDVFVADAFGNLKAGGVVGDNLAYYIWKTTGMGFVIDGAIRDLNGIAPV
;
A
#
# COMPACT_ATOMS: atom_id res chain seq x y z
N LEU A 1 9.38 -7.32 -21.97
CA LEU A 1 8.91 -6.66 -20.76
C LEU A 1 7.46 -7.08 -20.57
N VAL A 2 7.18 -7.90 -19.55
CA VAL A 2 5.82 -8.28 -19.19
C VAL A 2 5.35 -7.28 -18.14
N PRO A 3 4.38 -6.41 -18.43
CA PRO A 3 3.84 -5.53 -17.39
C PRO A 3 3.18 -6.37 -16.31
N ALA A 4 3.40 -6.02 -15.06
CA ALA A 4 2.63 -6.57 -13.95
C ALA A 4 1.23 -5.97 -14.00
N ALA A 5 0.21 -6.83 -14.08
CA ALA A 5 -1.17 -6.41 -13.92
C ALA A 5 -1.62 -6.72 -12.49
N ALA A 6 -2.23 -5.77 -11.83
CA ALA A 6 -2.85 -5.99 -10.54
C ALA A 6 -4.25 -6.56 -10.74
N GLN A 7 -4.54 -7.70 -10.13
CA GLN A 7 -5.89 -8.18 -9.95
C GLN A 7 -6.48 -7.53 -8.71
N MET A 8 -7.62 -6.88 -8.86
CA MET A 8 -8.32 -6.28 -7.72
C MET A 8 -9.18 -7.33 -7.03
N HIS A 9 -8.54 -8.18 -6.24
CA HIS A 9 -9.26 -8.96 -5.25
C HIS A 9 -9.31 -8.16 -3.95
N SER A 10 -10.36 -7.38 -3.77
CA SER A 10 -10.61 -6.67 -2.52
C SER A 10 -11.49 -7.51 -1.60
N LEU A 11 -11.15 -7.54 -0.33
CA LEU A 11 -12.03 -8.15 0.68
C LEU A 11 -13.35 -7.36 0.75
N SER A 12 -14.46 -8.08 0.87
CA SER A 12 -15.73 -7.43 1.20
C SER A 12 -15.65 -6.80 2.59
N ARG A 13 -16.55 -5.86 2.88
CA ARG A 13 -16.63 -5.24 4.21
C ARG A 13 -16.75 -6.29 5.33
N GLU A 14 -17.58 -7.32 5.12
CA GLU A 14 -17.80 -8.41 6.06
C GLU A 14 -16.52 -9.24 6.26
N GLN A 15 -15.81 -9.54 5.17
CA GLN A 15 -14.53 -10.26 5.24
C GLN A 15 -13.48 -9.41 5.96
N MET A 16 -13.40 -8.11 5.69
CA MET A 16 -12.47 -7.21 6.37
C MET A 16 -12.73 -7.20 7.87
N ILE A 17 -13.99 -7.10 8.30
CA ILE A 17 -14.38 -7.15 9.72
C ILE A 17 -14.02 -8.51 10.32
N LYS A 18 -14.31 -9.61 9.62
CA LYS A 18 -14.04 -10.97 10.09
C LYS A 18 -12.56 -11.21 10.33
N TYR A 19 -11.70 -10.77 9.41
CA TYR A 19 -10.24 -11.00 9.54
C TYR A 19 -9.55 -10.03 10.50
N THR A 20 -10.21 -8.94 10.87
CA THR A 20 -9.69 -7.95 11.82
C THR A 20 -10.54 -7.84 13.09
N GLN A 21 -11.29 -8.87 13.44
CA GLN A 21 -12.26 -8.84 14.56
C GLN A 21 -11.65 -8.51 15.93
N GLN A 22 -10.36 -8.83 16.14
CA GLN A 22 -9.66 -8.53 17.38
C GLN A 22 -9.21 -7.05 17.49
N ASN A 23 -9.32 -6.28 16.40
CA ASN A 23 -8.97 -4.88 16.44
C ASN A 23 -10.07 -4.06 17.13
N PRO A 24 -9.75 -3.32 18.22
CA PRO A 24 -10.75 -2.64 19.06
C PRO A 24 -11.23 -1.30 18.51
N PHE A 25 -10.61 -0.80 17.42
CA PHE A 25 -10.89 0.56 16.93
C PHE A 25 -12.15 0.61 16.07
N GLU A 26 -12.69 1.82 15.94
CA GLU A 26 -13.71 2.14 14.94
C GLU A 26 -13.27 1.70 13.55
N ARG A 27 -14.21 1.66 12.62
CA ARG A 27 -13.93 1.19 11.26
C ARG A 27 -14.26 2.26 10.23
N PHE A 28 -13.49 2.27 9.17
CA PHE A 28 -13.85 2.96 7.95
C PHE A 28 -15.08 2.31 7.29
N PRO A 29 -15.75 3.00 6.35
CA PRO A 29 -16.91 2.43 5.64
C PRO A 29 -16.62 1.09 4.94
N ASP A 30 -15.38 0.88 4.48
CA ASP A 30 -14.91 -0.36 3.85
C ASP A 30 -14.62 -1.50 4.85
N GLY A 31 -14.75 -1.26 6.15
CA GLY A 31 -14.53 -2.23 7.22
C GLY A 31 -13.11 -2.25 7.78
N ARG A 32 -12.16 -1.52 7.20
CA ARG A 32 -10.78 -1.42 7.74
C ARG A 32 -10.78 -0.79 9.13
N PRO A 33 -9.97 -1.27 10.08
CA PRO A 33 -9.81 -0.63 11.37
C PRO A 33 -9.25 0.79 11.24
N LYS A 34 -9.88 1.74 11.91
CA LYS A 34 -9.44 3.14 11.96
C LYS A 34 -8.54 3.36 13.16
N VAL A 35 -7.28 2.95 13.08
CA VAL A 35 -6.30 3.23 14.14
C VAL A 35 -6.19 4.74 14.32
N PRO A 36 -6.37 5.27 15.56
CA PRO A 36 -6.32 6.70 15.83
C PRO A 36 -4.96 7.33 15.49
N ASP A 37 -4.97 8.51 14.88
CA ASP A 37 -3.75 9.24 14.51
C ASP A 37 -2.86 9.52 15.74
N ALA A 38 -3.47 9.77 16.92
CA ALA A 38 -2.73 9.96 18.17
C ALA A 38 -1.89 8.75 18.60
N LEU A 39 -2.27 7.53 18.20
CA LEU A 39 -1.46 6.34 18.42
C LEU A 39 -0.33 6.25 17.42
N LEU A 40 -0.58 6.59 16.16
CA LEU A 40 0.45 6.62 15.11
C LEU A 40 1.53 7.64 15.43
N GLU A 41 1.16 8.81 15.95
CA GLU A 41 2.12 9.83 16.38
C GLU A 41 3.08 9.33 17.47
N LYS A 42 2.62 8.50 18.41
CA LYS A 42 3.49 7.91 19.43
C LYS A 42 4.58 7.01 18.85
N LEU A 43 4.34 6.42 17.68
CA LEU A 43 5.30 5.53 17.02
C LEU A 43 6.36 6.30 16.22
N ARG A 44 6.15 7.58 15.90
CA ARG A 44 7.08 8.35 15.06
C ARG A 44 8.49 8.48 15.63
N GLY A 45 8.62 8.48 16.95
CA GLY A 45 9.90 8.56 17.63
C GLY A 45 10.58 7.22 17.89
N MET A 46 9.93 6.10 17.52
CA MET A 46 10.41 4.75 17.80
C MET A 46 11.11 4.15 16.59
N SER A 47 12.10 3.30 16.83
CA SER A 47 12.67 2.46 15.78
C SER A 47 11.74 1.27 15.45
N ALA A 48 11.95 0.66 14.28
CA ALA A 48 11.20 -0.54 13.90
C ALA A 48 11.45 -1.70 14.87
N GLU A 49 12.66 -1.81 15.40
CA GLU A 49 13.05 -2.82 16.38
C GLU A 49 12.36 -2.61 17.73
N GLU A 50 12.24 -1.36 18.19
CA GLU A 50 11.50 -1.02 19.41
C GLU A 50 10.02 -1.41 19.27
N VAL A 51 9.39 -1.07 18.14
CA VAL A 51 8.01 -1.46 17.85
C VAL A 51 7.86 -2.98 17.78
N LEU A 52 8.78 -3.66 17.09
CA LEU A 52 8.76 -5.12 16.96
C LEU A 52 8.88 -5.82 18.31
N SER A 53 9.65 -5.28 19.25
CA SER A 53 9.83 -5.85 20.60
C SER A 53 8.51 -5.97 21.37
N ILE A 54 7.52 -5.17 21.04
CA ILE A 54 6.20 -5.14 21.67
C ILE A 54 5.23 -6.09 20.98
N VAL A 55 5.54 -6.52 19.73
CA VAL A 55 4.69 -7.45 18.98
C VAL A 55 4.66 -8.80 19.70
N ARG A 56 3.45 -9.36 19.88
CA ARG A 56 3.26 -10.61 20.59
C ARG A 56 3.99 -11.77 19.90
N LYS A 57 4.55 -12.67 20.69
CA LYS A 57 5.09 -13.95 20.20
C LYS A 57 4.04 -14.65 19.32
N GLY A 58 4.46 -15.19 18.18
CA GLY A 58 3.58 -15.84 17.21
C GLY A 58 3.37 -15.08 15.92
N TYR A 59 3.81 -13.82 15.83
CA TYR A 59 3.82 -13.05 14.60
C TYR A 59 5.20 -13.16 13.93
N ALA A 60 5.59 -14.39 13.58
CA ALA A 60 6.83 -14.61 12.83
C ALA A 60 6.78 -13.93 11.46
N ASN A 61 7.94 -13.52 10.96
CA ASN A 61 8.10 -12.90 9.64
C ASN A 61 7.29 -11.59 9.43
N GLN A 62 7.02 -10.85 10.50
CA GLN A 62 6.34 -9.54 10.44
C GLN A 62 7.32 -8.37 10.37
N TYR A 63 8.58 -8.64 10.01
CA TYR A 63 9.64 -7.65 9.85
C TYR A 63 10.30 -7.84 8.49
N ALA A 64 10.54 -6.74 7.80
CA ALA A 64 11.33 -6.71 6.56
C ALA A 64 12.28 -5.52 6.60
N ASP A 65 13.51 -5.72 6.18
CA ASP A 65 14.56 -4.71 6.09
C ASP A 65 15.21 -4.70 4.69
N GLY A 66 16.30 -3.97 4.56
CA GLY A 66 17.06 -3.90 3.30
C GLY A 66 16.43 -2.99 2.25
N PHE A 67 15.37 -2.25 2.56
CA PHE A 67 14.80 -1.26 1.66
C PHE A 67 15.75 -0.09 1.41
N GLN A 68 15.80 0.38 0.17
CA GLN A 68 16.44 1.65 -0.15
C GLN A 68 15.55 2.80 0.34
N VAL A 69 16.06 3.60 1.28
CA VAL A 69 15.34 4.75 1.83
C VAL A 69 15.62 5.98 0.98
N LEU A 70 14.58 6.54 0.36
CA LEU A 70 14.71 7.73 -0.50
C LEU A 70 14.73 9.03 0.31
N ASN A 71 14.02 9.09 1.41
CA ASN A 71 13.97 10.26 2.31
C ASN A 71 14.54 9.91 3.69
N PRO A 72 15.88 9.84 3.85
CA PRO A 72 16.49 9.48 5.11
C PRO A 72 16.19 10.52 6.20
N GLY A 73 16.14 10.06 7.45
CA GLY A 73 15.91 10.92 8.61
C GLY A 73 14.44 11.21 8.93
N LYS A 74 13.50 10.58 8.21
CA LYS A 74 12.06 10.63 8.51
C LYS A 74 11.52 9.21 8.70
N ASN A 75 10.80 9.00 9.79
CA ASN A 75 10.08 7.75 10.01
C ASN A 75 8.74 7.78 9.27
N LEU A 76 8.48 6.74 8.47
CA LEU A 76 7.21 6.55 7.80
C LEU A 76 6.27 5.75 8.72
N VAL A 77 5.25 6.40 9.23
CA VAL A 77 4.27 5.80 10.14
C VAL A 77 2.86 6.10 9.66
N GLY A 78 2.06 5.08 9.44
CA GLY A 78 0.68 5.24 8.99
C GLY A 78 -0.07 3.91 8.96
N ARG A 79 -1.33 3.96 8.51
CA ARG A 79 -2.15 2.77 8.30
C ARG A 79 -1.77 2.13 6.97
N ALA A 80 -1.37 0.87 6.98
CA ALA A 80 -1.00 0.17 5.76
C ALA A 80 -2.23 -0.06 4.86
N MET A 81 -2.15 0.43 3.63
CA MET A 81 -3.00 0.02 2.51
C MET A 81 -2.17 -0.89 1.61
N THR A 82 -2.46 -2.18 1.64
CA THR A 82 -1.64 -3.20 1.00
C THR A 82 -2.14 -3.55 -0.39
N LEU A 83 -1.21 -3.72 -1.33
CA LEU A 83 -1.44 -4.23 -2.67
C LEU A 83 -0.45 -5.35 -2.96
N GLN A 84 -0.95 -6.50 -3.37
CA GLN A 84 -0.12 -7.56 -3.92
C GLN A 84 -0.31 -7.62 -5.44
N LEU A 85 0.78 -7.49 -6.17
CA LEU A 85 0.79 -7.67 -7.62
C LEU A 85 1.02 -9.14 -7.95
N MET A 86 0.57 -9.54 -9.14
CA MET A 86 0.73 -10.88 -9.68
C MET A 86 1.38 -10.80 -11.06
N PRO A 87 2.01 -11.87 -11.55
CA PRO A 87 2.37 -11.96 -12.94
C PRO A 87 1.17 -11.69 -13.85
N LEU A 88 1.42 -11.06 -14.99
CA LEU A 88 0.36 -10.65 -15.91
C LEU A 88 -0.54 -11.84 -16.31
N ARG A 89 -1.81 -11.67 -16.07
CA ARG A 89 -2.92 -12.56 -16.47
C ARG A 89 -3.92 -11.76 -17.28
N PRO A 90 -3.75 -11.65 -18.61
CA PRO A 90 -4.63 -10.84 -19.46
C PRO A 90 -6.10 -11.28 -19.37
N ASP A 91 -6.33 -12.59 -19.30
CA ASP A 91 -7.64 -13.20 -19.15
C ASP A 91 -8.42 -12.75 -17.91
N VAL A 92 -7.71 -12.46 -16.82
CA VAL A 92 -8.31 -11.96 -15.57
C VAL A 92 -8.29 -10.42 -15.54
N GLY A 93 -7.18 -9.82 -15.95
CA GLY A 93 -7.02 -8.36 -15.93
C GLY A 93 -8.04 -7.63 -16.80
N ASP A 94 -8.44 -8.19 -17.94
CA ASP A 94 -9.43 -7.59 -18.82
C ASP A 94 -10.84 -7.59 -18.19
N VAL A 95 -11.19 -8.64 -17.46
CA VAL A 95 -12.46 -8.73 -16.72
C VAL A 95 -12.48 -7.73 -15.58
N ASP A 96 -11.43 -7.69 -14.75
CA ASP A 96 -11.32 -6.77 -13.62
C ASP A 96 -11.35 -5.30 -14.07
N GLN A 97 -10.64 -4.97 -15.13
CA GLN A 97 -10.65 -3.60 -15.67
C GLN A 97 -12.00 -3.19 -16.21
N LYS A 98 -12.71 -4.13 -16.84
CA LYS A 98 -14.06 -3.87 -17.32
C LYS A 98 -15.01 -3.61 -16.15
N ASP A 99 -15.01 -4.48 -15.14
CA ASP A 99 -15.85 -4.33 -13.96
C ASP A 99 -15.56 -3.02 -13.20
N TRP A 100 -14.30 -2.62 -13.13
CA TRP A 100 -13.92 -1.35 -12.51
C TRP A 100 -14.43 -0.15 -13.32
N ARG A 101 -14.26 -0.16 -14.64
CA ARG A 101 -14.74 0.90 -15.52
C ARG A 101 -16.24 1.09 -15.44
N ASP A 102 -16.97 -0.03 -15.44
CA ASP A 102 -18.43 -0.04 -15.37
C ASP A 102 -18.95 0.56 -14.05
N LYS A 103 -18.21 0.37 -12.95
CA LYS A 103 -18.57 0.89 -11.62
C LYS A 103 -18.09 2.32 -11.35
N HIS A 104 -16.98 2.75 -11.94
CA HIS A 104 -16.29 3.99 -11.56
C HIS A 104 -16.10 4.99 -12.72
N ASN A 105 -16.71 4.75 -13.87
CA ASN A 105 -16.70 5.63 -15.04
C ASN A 105 -15.29 6.09 -15.46
N GLY A 106 -14.32 5.18 -15.53
CA GLY A 106 -12.97 5.54 -15.94
C GLY A 106 -12.09 4.37 -16.37
N ALA A 107 -11.26 4.59 -17.38
CA ALA A 107 -10.21 3.65 -17.76
C ALA A 107 -8.95 3.95 -16.94
N ARG A 108 -8.62 3.05 -16.02
CA ARG A 108 -7.39 3.15 -15.25
C ARG A 108 -6.56 1.88 -15.41
N LEU A 109 -5.25 2.02 -15.25
CA LEU A 109 -4.39 0.86 -15.10
C LEU A 109 -4.71 0.17 -13.76
N SER A 110 -4.69 -1.15 -13.74
CA SER A 110 -5.14 -1.95 -12.59
C SER A 110 -4.50 -1.57 -11.25
N HIS A 111 -3.21 -1.21 -11.21
CA HIS A 111 -2.57 -0.74 -9.99
C HIS A 111 -3.03 0.66 -9.54
N GLN A 112 -3.52 1.50 -10.46
CA GLN A 112 -4.05 2.83 -10.12
C GLN A 112 -5.39 2.74 -9.39
N THR A 113 -6.16 1.68 -9.61
CA THR A 113 -7.41 1.48 -8.89
C THR A 113 -7.19 1.29 -7.39
N ALA A 114 -6.09 0.63 -7.00
CA ALA A 114 -5.71 0.51 -5.61
C ALA A 114 -5.33 1.88 -4.99
N LEU A 115 -4.70 2.76 -5.78
CA LEU A 115 -4.36 4.11 -5.30
C LEU A 115 -5.60 4.97 -5.05
N ASP A 116 -6.68 4.77 -5.80
CA ASP A 116 -7.96 5.48 -5.58
C ASP A 116 -8.65 5.08 -4.26
N MET A 117 -8.25 3.97 -3.64
CA MET A 117 -8.75 3.54 -2.33
C MET A 117 -8.00 4.18 -1.15
N LEU A 118 -6.91 4.90 -1.41
CA LEU A 118 -6.10 5.55 -0.39
C LEU A 118 -6.88 6.65 0.33
N GLN A 119 -6.66 6.75 1.64
CA GLN A 119 -7.24 7.76 2.52
C GLN A 119 -6.12 8.51 3.26
N LYS A 120 -6.47 9.66 3.82
CA LYS A 120 -5.54 10.44 4.63
C LYS A 120 -4.95 9.60 5.77
N GLY A 121 -3.62 9.62 5.91
CA GLY A 121 -2.87 8.84 6.90
C GLY A 121 -2.60 7.40 6.51
N ASP A 122 -2.95 6.98 5.29
CA ASP A 122 -2.54 5.67 4.75
C ASP A 122 -1.10 5.70 4.25
N VAL A 123 -0.38 4.61 4.45
CA VAL A 123 0.88 4.29 3.77
C VAL A 123 0.58 3.24 2.71
N PHE A 124 0.92 3.53 1.47
CA PHE A 124 0.78 2.56 0.38
C PHE A 124 1.91 1.52 0.46
N VAL A 125 1.56 0.26 0.59
CA VAL A 125 2.52 -0.84 0.69
C VAL A 125 2.23 -1.82 -0.43
N ALA A 126 3.14 -1.95 -1.39
CA ALA A 126 2.93 -2.83 -2.54
C ALA A 126 4.01 -3.90 -2.62
N ASP A 127 3.57 -5.14 -2.74
CA ASP A 127 4.39 -6.28 -3.09
C ASP A 127 4.36 -6.47 -4.62
N ALA A 128 5.47 -6.17 -5.28
CA ALA A 128 5.70 -6.40 -6.70
C ALA A 128 6.57 -7.65 -6.94
N PHE A 129 6.51 -8.62 -6.01
CA PHE A 129 7.27 -9.88 -5.99
C PHE A 129 8.77 -9.69 -6.30
N GLY A 130 9.39 -8.65 -5.74
CA GLY A 130 10.81 -8.33 -5.93
C GLY A 130 11.20 -8.03 -7.38
N ASN A 131 10.24 -7.74 -8.26
CA ASN A 131 10.51 -7.57 -9.69
C ASN A 131 11.20 -6.24 -9.98
N LEU A 132 12.52 -6.28 -10.10
CA LEU A 132 13.37 -5.13 -10.41
C LEU A 132 13.40 -4.77 -11.91
N LYS A 133 12.88 -5.63 -12.79
CA LYS A 133 12.99 -5.47 -14.26
C LYS A 133 11.74 -4.88 -14.92
N ALA A 134 10.63 -4.81 -14.24
CA ALA A 134 9.33 -4.46 -14.83
C ALA A 134 9.04 -2.95 -14.89
N GLY A 135 10.02 -2.09 -14.76
CA GLY A 135 9.87 -0.64 -14.96
C GLY A 135 9.12 0.11 -13.84
N GLY A 136 8.98 -0.52 -12.68
CA GLY A 136 8.45 0.11 -11.48
C GLY A 136 6.93 0.30 -11.45
N VAL A 137 6.36 0.07 -10.29
CA VAL A 137 4.92 0.26 -10.01
C VAL A 137 4.60 1.73 -9.81
N VAL A 138 5.53 2.48 -9.21
CA VAL A 138 5.38 3.91 -8.87
C VAL A 138 6.48 4.71 -9.54
N GLY A 139 6.09 5.76 -10.26
CA GLY A 139 6.94 6.85 -10.72
C GLY A 139 6.61 8.15 -9.99
N ASP A 140 7.19 9.25 -10.40
CA ASP A 140 7.05 10.56 -9.77
C ASP A 140 5.60 11.04 -9.66
N ASN A 141 4.82 10.91 -10.72
CA ASN A 141 3.42 11.32 -10.74
C ASN A 141 2.57 10.55 -9.72
N LEU A 142 2.76 9.22 -9.62
CA LEU A 142 2.03 8.41 -8.65
C LEU A 142 2.55 8.63 -7.22
N ALA A 143 3.84 8.86 -7.04
CA ALA A 143 4.41 9.25 -5.76
C ALA A 143 3.79 10.55 -5.25
N TYR A 144 3.69 11.57 -6.12
CA TYR A 144 3.03 12.83 -5.79
C TYR A 144 1.55 12.63 -5.45
N TYR A 145 0.83 11.81 -6.24
CA TYR A 145 -0.57 11.48 -5.98
C TYR A 145 -0.76 10.81 -4.60
N ILE A 146 0.08 9.82 -4.28
CA ILE A 146 0.05 9.12 -2.97
C ILE A 146 0.26 10.15 -1.85
N TRP A 147 1.33 10.93 -1.93
CA TRP A 147 1.63 11.95 -0.94
C TRP A 147 0.50 12.97 -0.79
N LYS A 148 -0.01 13.49 -1.89
CA LYS A 148 -1.08 14.50 -1.88
C LYS A 148 -2.36 13.97 -1.26
N THR A 149 -2.68 12.71 -1.50
CA THR A 149 -3.91 12.06 -0.98
C THR A 149 -3.76 11.68 0.49
N THR A 150 -2.62 11.12 0.86
CA THR A 150 -2.44 10.51 2.17
C THR A 150 -1.73 11.41 3.18
N GLY A 151 -0.90 12.34 2.73
CA GLY A 151 0.08 13.05 3.55
C GLY A 151 1.24 12.16 4.02
N MET A 152 1.34 10.93 3.47
CA MET A 152 2.32 9.91 3.83
C MET A 152 3.12 9.50 2.58
N GLY A 153 3.78 8.37 2.63
CA GLY A 153 4.57 7.82 1.54
C GLY A 153 4.16 6.42 1.18
N PHE A 154 5.13 5.66 0.66
CA PHE A 154 4.90 4.29 0.21
C PHE A 154 6.10 3.40 0.48
N VAL A 155 5.86 2.09 0.48
CA VAL A 155 6.86 1.03 0.53
C VAL A 155 6.57 0.07 -0.63
N ILE A 156 7.58 -0.23 -1.43
CA ILE A 156 7.46 -1.12 -2.60
C ILE A 156 8.50 -2.23 -2.48
N ASP A 157 8.04 -3.48 -2.45
CA ASP A 157 8.92 -4.63 -2.67
C ASP A 157 9.04 -4.87 -4.18
N GLY A 158 9.99 -4.19 -4.79
CA GLY A 158 10.21 -4.18 -6.25
C GLY A 158 10.91 -2.92 -6.71
N ALA A 159 10.70 -2.55 -7.98
CA ALA A 159 11.29 -1.36 -8.58
C ALA A 159 10.35 -0.16 -8.59
N ILE A 160 10.92 1.01 -8.43
CA ILE A 160 10.31 2.30 -8.73
C ILE A 160 11.12 3.02 -9.81
N ARG A 161 10.54 4.04 -10.42
CA ARG A 161 11.20 4.83 -11.48
C ARG A 161 11.09 6.32 -11.18
N ASP A 162 11.78 7.11 -12.01
CA ASP A 162 11.71 8.59 -11.97
C ASP A 162 12.17 9.17 -10.61
N LEU A 163 13.26 8.60 -10.06
CA LEU A 163 13.73 8.89 -8.71
C LEU A 163 13.97 10.38 -8.44
N ASN A 164 14.46 11.12 -9.45
CA ASN A 164 14.72 12.58 -9.31
C ASN A 164 13.44 13.38 -9.08
N GLY A 165 12.29 12.88 -9.54
CA GLY A 165 10.99 13.50 -9.31
C GLY A 165 10.33 13.08 -7.98
N ILE A 166 10.73 11.93 -7.42
CA ILE A 166 10.19 11.40 -6.16
C ILE A 166 10.86 12.03 -4.95
N ALA A 167 12.17 12.24 -4.98
CA ALA A 167 12.96 12.66 -3.83
C ALA A 167 12.51 13.97 -3.15
N PRO A 168 11.90 14.95 -3.84
CA PRO A 168 11.41 16.18 -3.22
C PRO A 168 10.06 16.07 -2.49
N VAL A 169 9.37 14.93 -2.56
CA VAL A 169 7.98 14.76 -2.07
C VAL A 169 7.90 14.18 -0.67
#